data_6ac6d3e50c48aae67813b61e84c7ecd0
#
_entry.id   6ac6d3e50c48aae67813b61e84c7ecd0
#
_cell.length_a   1.000
_cell.length_b   1.000
_cell.length_c   1.000
_cell.angle_alpha   90.00
_cell.angle_beta   90.00
_cell.angle_gamma   90.00
#
_symmetry.space_group_name_H-M   'P 1'
#
loop_
_entity.id
_entity.type
_entity.pdbx_description
1 polymer ?
#
loop_
_entity_poly.entity_id
_entity_poly.type
_entity_poly.pdbx_seq_one_letter_code
_entity_poly.pdbx_strand_id
1 'polypeptide(L)'
;MAGVALLRLSAMAAVVLSAVIVLDRVEPGFLFSEAVAQDNKPKKDTRETRRTPALRNKVYERLAEAQTLAEAKDYAAAAEILNDMISVDGKKALNSYELANVYNLHAFLSYATEDYAGSLRYYEQVIAQPDIPLAMEINTRFTIAQLYFVQEKWQQGIDALLVWFDLNEQPNADAYVLLSQGYYQVKKYDLALKNVEIAISMHETAGKLPKEQWYNLARFLYFDKEDFDSALDVLNTLLIYYPKKQYWQQASQLYTEKKDDKRALALMEAAYEQGFLDRSSELVQMAYLYLNAEVPYFAGSVMERGFEDELVDDKSKNYELAGSAWAQAREVAKSIPMMEKAAAKSDEGELYVRLGNVYLDGDQFSKAADAVQKGLKKGGVKRPDQARLVLGMSYFNMGEYTEARRAFRDAGKDERSAKYSQQWLKYITSEEARQKELEKDIF
;
A
#
# COMPACT_ATOMS: atom_id res chain seq x y z
N MET A 1 -6.79 2.81 15.61
CA MET A 1 -6.82 4.19 15.04
C MET A 1 -5.50 4.63 14.40
N ALA A 2 -4.34 4.33 14.95
CA ALA A 2 -3.04 4.66 14.31
C ALA A 2 -2.79 3.91 12.98
N GLY A 3 -3.23 2.65 12.85
CA GLY A 3 -3.09 1.83 11.64
C GLY A 3 -3.87 2.39 10.44
N VAL A 4 -5.08 2.87 10.65
CA VAL A 4 -5.93 3.46 9.60
C VAL A 4 -5.34 4.78 9.08
N ALA A 5 -4.69 5.58 9.95
CA ALA A 5 -4.03 6.81 9.54
C ALA A 5 -2.80 6.56 8.65
N LEU A 6 -2.02 5.50 8.93
CA LEU A 6 -0.89 5.08 8.10
C LEU A 6 -1.36 4.56 6.71
N LEU A 7 -2.48 3.84 6.66
CA LEU A 7 -3.10 3.38 5.41
C LEU A 7 -3.59 4.55 4.55
N ARG A 8 -4.16 5.60 5.18
CA ARG A 8 -4.59 6.83 4.49
C ARG A 8 -3.40 7.59 3.87
N LEU A 9 -2.27 7.70 4.57
CA LEU A 9 -1.07 8.37 4.08
C LEU A 9 -0.39 7.64 2.90
N SER A 10 -0.32 6.31 2.94
CA SER A 10 0.26 5.52 1.84
C SER A 10 -0.61 5.49 0.58
N ALA A 11 -1.93 5.61 0.74
CA ALA A 11 -2.87 5.70 -0.37
C ALA A 11 -2.89 7.11 -1.02
N MET A 12 -2.72 8.19 -0.23
CA MET A 12 -2.64 9.57 -0.73
C MET A 12 -1.49 9.79 -1.72
N ALA A 13 -0.31 9.25 -1.44
CA ALA A 13 0.86 9.41 -2.32
C ALA A 13 0.65 8.81 -3.73
N ALA A 14 -0.16 7.76 -3.86
CA ALA A 14 -0.43 7.10 -5.13
C ALA A 14 -1.46 7.86 -6.00
N VAL A 15 -2.37 8.62 -5.38
CA VAL A 15 -3.44 9.36 -6.10
C VAL A 15 -2.92 10.68 -6.68
N VAL A 16 -1.98 11.35 -6.01
CA VAL A 16 -1.40 12.63 -6.48
C VAL A 16 -0.53 12.42 -7.74
N LEU A 17 0.14 11.26 -7.88
CA LEU A 17 0.94 10.98 -9.09
C LEU A 17 0.10 10.64 -10.33
N SER A 18 -1.15 10.21 -10.18
CA SER A 18 -1.98 9.79 -11.31
C SER A 18 -2.69 10.95 -12.05
N ALA A 19 -2.80 12.12 -11.44
CA ALA A 19 -3.36 13.31 -12.11
C ALA A 19 -2.48 13.84 -13.25
N VAL A 20 -1.17 13.54 -13.23
CA VAL A 20 -0.19 13.98 -14.23
C VAL A 20 -0.19 13.08 -15.47
N ILE A 21 -0.69 11.85 -15.40
CA ILE A 21 -0.51 10.83 -16.46
C ILE A 21 -1.57 10.90 -17.58
N VAL A 22 -2.69 11.57 -17.38
CA VAL A 22 -3.76 11.63 -18.40
C VAL A 22 -3.41 12.57 -19.57
N LEU A 23 -2.40 13.41 -19.42
CA LEU A 23 -2.06 14.47 -20.38
C LEU A 23 -0.95 14.15 -21.38
N ASP A 24 -0.30 12.99 -21.24
CA ASP A 24 0.79 12.58 -22.15
C ASP A 24 0.31 12.16 -23.55
N ARG A 25 -0.98 12.33 -23.86
CA ARG A 25 -1.58 11.94 -25.14
C ARG A 25 -2.44 13.02 -25.81
N VAL A 26 -1.98 14.25 -25.84
CA VAL A 26 -2.44 15.17 -26.90
C VAL A 26 -1.49 14.97 -28.08
N GLU A 27 -1.68 13.87 -28.82
CA GLU A 27 -0.91 13.64 -30.04
C GLU A 27 -1.30 14.66 -31.12
N PRO A 28 -0.32 15.22 -31.84
CA PRO A 28 -0.57 16.16 -32.94
C PRO A 28 -1.42 15.59 -34.09
N GLY A 29 -1.56 14.27 -34.17
CA GLY A 29 -2.32 13.55 -35.20
C GLY A 29 -3.84 13.73 -35.15
N PHE A 30 -4.38 14.45 -34.15
CA PHE A 30 -5.83 14.61 -33.99
C PHE A 30 -6.48 15.63 -34.92
N LEU A 31 -5.69 16.40 -35.68
CA LEU A 31 -6.22 17.46 -36.54
C LEU A 31 -6.82 16.95 -37.87
N PHE A 32 -6.45 15.73 -38.30
CA PHE A 32 -6.94 15.11 -39.54
C PHE A 32 -7.12 13.59 -39.42
N SER A 33 -7.62 13.09 -38.31
CA SER A 33 -7.91 11.65 -38.25
C SER A 33 -9.09 11.34 -39.17
N GLU A 34 -8.80 10.69 -40.29
CA GLU A 34 -9.76 9.79 -40.92
C GLU A 34 -10.29 8.88 -39.83
N ALA A 35 -11.62 8.83 -39.68
CA ALA A 35 -12.29 7.98 -38.74
C ALA A 35 -11.77 6.54 -38.88
N VAL A 36 -10.86 6.12 -38.01
CA VAL A 36 -10.52 4.70 -37.83
C VAL A 36 -11.78 4.05 -37.32
N ALA A 37 -12.49 3.40 -38.21
CA ALA A 37 -13.68 2.60 -37.91
C ALA A 37 -13.26 1.48 -36.93
N GLN A 38 -13.46 1.68 -35.65
CA GLN A 38 -13.53 0.57 -34.71
C GLN A 38 -14.80 -0.21 -35.02
N ASP A 39 -14.64 -1.50 -35.23
CA ASP A 39 -15.66 -2.48 -35.61
C ASP A 39 -16.65 -2.75 -34.47
N ASN A 40 -17.38 -1.71 -34.06
CA ASN A 40 -18.56 -1.82 -33.21
C ASN A 40 -19.70 -1.22 -34.02
N LYS A 41 -20.68 -2.04 -34.42
CA LYS A 41 -21.88 -1.57 -35.11
C LYS A 41 -22.49 -0.41 -34.33
N PRO A 42 -22.45 0.85 -34.87
CA PRO A 42 -22.96 1.99 -34.12
C PRO A 42 -24.47 1.84 -33.97
N LYS A 43 -25.00 2.06 -32.76
CA LYS A 43 -26.39 2.42 -32.59
C LYS A 43 -26.65 3.64 -33.48
N LYS A 44 -27.71 3.62 -34.29
CA LYS A 44 -28.07 4.67 -35.19
C LYS A 44 -28.24 5.97 -34.39
N ASP A 45 -27.31 6.94 -34.60
CA ASP A 45 -27.42 8.28 -34.01
C ASP A 45 -28.70 8.91 -34.54
N THR A 46 -29.63 9.28 -33.67
CA THR A 46 -30.92 9.86 -34.02
C THR A 46 -30.90 11.38 -34.11
N ARG A 47 -29.74 12.00 -33.81
CA ARG A 47 -29.56 13.46 -33.86
C ARG A 47 -29.41 13.93 -35.29
N GLU A 48 -29.87 15.17 -35.58
CA GLU A 48 -29.59 15.83 -36.86
C GLU A 48 -28.09 15.89 -37.08
N THR A 49 -27.60 15.16 -38.11
CA THR A 49 -26.20 15.19 -38.46
C THR A 49 -25.87 16.57 -39.07
N ARG A 50 -25.15 17.39 -38.33
CA ARG A 50 -24.59 18.61 -38.89
C ARG A 50 -23.61 18.21 -39.98
N ARG A 51 -23.87 18.68 -41.22
CA ARG A 51 -22.97 18.40 -42.37
C ARG A 51 -21.62 19.02 -42.12
N THR A 52 -20.53 18.24 -42.27
CA THR A 52 -19.18 18.78 -42.23
C THR A 52 -18.95 19.64 -43.49
N PRO A 53 -18.76 20.96 -43.35
CA PRO A 53 -18.44 21.81 -44.48
C PRO A 53 -17.06 21.45 -45.05
N ALA A 54 -16.85 21.64 -46.34
CA ALA A 54 -15.53 21.48 -46.95
C ALA A 54 -14.68 22.74 -46.69
N LEU A 55 -13.39 22.53 -46.39
CA LEU A 55 -12.43 23.63 -46.37
C LEU A 55 -12.12 24.07 -47.82
N ARG A 56 -12.02 25.38 -48.04
CA ARG A 56 -11.51 25.92 -49.33
C ARG A 56 -10.03 25.51 -49.49
N ASN A 57 -9.60 25.13 -50.71
CA ASN A 57 -8.25 24.64 -50.96
C ASN A 57 -7.14 25.58 -50.39
N LYS A 58 -7.28 26.90 -50.61
CA LYS A 58 -6.32 27.88 -50.09
C LYS A 58 -6.26 27.91 -48.54
N VAL A 59 -7.39 27.66 -47.88
CA VAL A 59 -7.44 27.59 -46.43
C VAL A 59 -6.77 26.31 -45.93
N TYR A 60 -7.05 25.20 -46.62
CA TYR A 60 -6.40 23.92 -46.33
C TYR A 60 -4.87 24.00 -46.47
N GLU A 61 -4.37 24.58 -47.59
CA GLU A 61 -2.92 24.75 -47.84
C GLU A 61 -2.24 25.58 -46.73
N ARG A 62 -2.87 26.68 -46.29
CA ARG A 62 -2.33 27.55 -45.24
C ARG A 62 -2.36 26.87 -43.87
N LEU A 63 -3.41 26.11 -43.54
CA LEU A 63 -3.48 25.32 -42.33
C LEU A 63 -2.40 24.22 -42.30
N ALA A 64 -2.19 23.53 -43.43
CA ALA A 64 -1.15 22.52 -43.57
C ALA A 64 0.27 23.11 -43.41
N GLU A 65 0.52 24.32 -43.98
CA GLU A 65 1.77 25.04 -43.75
C GLU A 65 2.00 25.37 -42.28
N ALA A 66 0.99 25.94 -41.60
CA ALA A 66 1.07 26.24 -40.16
C ALA A 66 1.27 25.00 -39.32
N GLN A 67 0.63 23.87 -39.67
CA GLN A 67 0.81 22.60 -38.99
C GLN A 67 2.24 22.07 -39.16
N THR A 68 2.81 22.12 -40.37
CA THR A 68 4.21 21.71 -40.63
C THR A 68 5.19 22.50 -39.78
N LEU A 69 4.98 23.82 -39.63
CA LEU A 69 5.79 24.65 -38.75
C LEU A 69 5.62 24.28 -37.28
N ALA A 70 4.39 23.97 -36.87
CA ALA A 70 4.10 23.52 -35.49
C ALA A 70 4.79 22.18 -35.18
N GLU A 71 4.78 21.25 -36.11
CA GLU A 71 5.50 19.96 -35.99
C GLU A 71 7.02 20.18 -35.93
N ALA A 72 7.55 21.16 -36.64
CA ALA A 72 8.93 21.61 -36.56
C ALA A 72 9.23 22.43 -35.28
N LYS A 73 8.22 22.64 -34.41
CA LYS A 73 8.27 23.47 -33.18
C LYS A 73 8.54 24.95 -33.42
N ASP A 74 8.34 25.43 -34.67
CA ASP A 74 8.34 26.86 -34.95
C ASP A 74 6.93 27.44 -34.71
N TYR A 75 6.58 27.53 -33.45
CA TYR A 75 5.25 27.95 -33.00
C TYR A 75 4.97 29.42 -33.36
N ALA A 76 6.03 30.24 -33.38
CA ALA A 76 5.89 31.66 -33.72
C ALA A 76 5.51 31.87 -35.18
N ALA A 77 6.21 31.22 -36.13
CA ALA A 77 5.88 31.30 -37.54
C ALA A 77 4.50 30.68 -37.85
N ALA A 78 4.17 29.55 -37.17
CA ALA A 78 2.84 28.93 -37.29
C ALA A 78 1.73 29.91 -36.85
N ALA A 79 1.91 30.59 -35.70
CA ALA A 79 0.95 31.55 -35.17
C ALA A 79 0.80 32.78 -36.09
N GLU A 80 1.87 33.27 -36.74
CA GLU A 80 1.82 34.36 -37.70
C GLU A 80 0.92 34.00 -38.89
N ILE A 81 1.09 32.80 -39.47
CA ILE A 81 0.22 32.33 -40.55
C ILE A 81 -1.25 32.32 -40.13
N LEU A 82 -1.56 31.79 -38.93
CA LEU A 82 -2.93 31.71 -38.43
C LEU A 82 -3.54 33.09 -38.18
N ASN A 83 -2.75 34.02 -37.64
CA ASN A 83 -3.17 35.42 -37.42
C ASN A 83 -3.48 36.11 -38.72
N ASP A 84 -2.64 35.93 -39.74
CA ASP A 84 -2.90 36.44 -41.11
C ASP A 84 -4.22 35.90 -41.66
N MET A 85 -4.50 34.59 -41.43
CA MET A 85 -5.74 33.97 -41.93
C MET A 85 -6.99 34.59 -41.29
N ILE A 86 -6.93 34.91 -39.97
CA ILE A 86 -8.05 35.52 -39.25
C ILE A 86 -8.25 36.98 -39.68
N SER A 87 -7.19 37.69 -40.03
CA SER A 87 -7.24 39.13 -40.40
C SER A 87 -7.89 39.43 -41.76
N VAL A 88 -8.21 38.41 -42.55
CA VAL A 88 -8.78 38.58 -43.87
C VAL A 88 -10.26 38.89 -43.83
N ASP A 89 -10.65 40.04 -44.35
CA ASP A 89 -12.02 40.54 -44.36
C ASP A 89 -12.73 40.38 -45.72
N GLY A 90 -14.04 40.63 -45.71
CA GLY A 90 -14.88 40.69 -46.90
C GLY A 90 -15.14 39.32 -47.54
N LYS A 91 -15.19 39.28 -48.85
CA LYS A 91 -15.53 38.03 -49.61
C LYS A 91 -14.52 36.88 -49.42
N LYS A 92 -13.33 37.18 -48.90
CA LYS A 92 -12.29 36.19 -48.63
C LYS A 92 -12.24 35.77 -47.16
N ALA A 93 -13.05 36.36 -46.31
CA ALA A 93 -13.13 35.99 -44.88
C ALA A 93 -13.37 34.49 -44.71
N LEU A 94 -12.89 33.95 -43.62
CA LEU A 94 -13.09 32.55 -43.26
C LEU A 94 -14.55 32.33 -42.84
N ASN A 95 -15.10 31.19 -43.23
CA ASN A 95 -16.39 30.76 -42.71
C ASN A 95 -16.24 30.17 -41.29
N SER A 96 -17.36 29.91 -40.60
CA SER A 96 -17.35 29.39 -39.22
C SER A 96 -16.54 28.13 -39.06
N TYR A 97 -16.62 27.18 -40.00
CA TYR A 97 -15.86 25.94 -39.93
C TYR A 97 -14.35 26.16 -40.13
N GLU A 98 -14.00 27.02 -41.06
CA GLU A 98 -12.61 27.41 -41.33
C GLU A 98 -12.01 28.15 -40.15
N LEU A 99 -12.75 29.10 -39.53
CA LEU A 99 -12.37 29.78 -38.29
C LEU A 99 -12.18 28.79 -37.13
N ALA A 100 -13.08 27.83 -36.99
CA ALA A 100 -12.96 26.81 -35.97
C ALA A 100 -11.67 25.99 -36.09
N ASN A 101 -11.27 25.62 -37.33
CA ASN A 101 -10.01 24.93 -37.57
C ASN A 101 -8.78 25.80 -37.26
N VAL A 102 -8.82 27.08 -37.62
CA VAL A 102 -7.74 28.03 -37.31
C VAL A 102 -7.62 28.20 -35.80
N TYR A 103 -8.73 28.42 -35.08
CA TYR A 103 -8.71 28.52 -33.61
C TYR A 103 -8.27 27.23 -32.92
N ASN A 104 -8.65 26.08 -33.48
CA ASN A 104 -8.22 24.79 -32.95
C ASN A 104 -6.69 24.63 -33.01
N LEU A 105 -6.06 25.05 -34.14
CA LEU A 105 -4.62 25.01 -34.27
C LEU A 105 -3.94 26.07 -33.38
N HIS A 106 -4.50 27.27 -33.24
CA HIS A 106 -4.03 28.28 -32.27
C HIS A 106 -4.09 27.74 -30.83
N ALA A 107 -5.16 27.06 -30.47
CA ALA A 107 -5.29 26.45 -29.14
C ALA A 107 -4.19 25.41 -28.88
N PHE A 108 -3.87 24.60 -29.90
CA PHE A 108 -2.76 23.65 -29.86
C PHE A 108 -1.40 24.36 -29.67
N LEU A 109 -1.12 25.42 -30.44
CA LEU A 109 0.13 26.19 -30.32
C LEU A 109 0.28 26.80 -28.90
N SER A 110 -0.80 27.38 -28.37
CA SER A 110 -0.81 27.91 -27.00
C SER A 110 -0.58 26.82 -25.97
N TYR A 111 -1.18 25.64 -26.15
CA TYR A 111 -0.93 24.49 -25.30
C TYR A 111 0.53 24.03 -25.33
N ALA A 112 1.10 23.91 -26.53
CA ALA A 112 2.48 23.48 -26.75
C ALA A 112 3.53 24.44 -26.17
N THR A 113 3.14 25.71 -25.99
CA THR A 113 3.95 26.75 -25.33
C THR A 113 3.57 26.99 -23.87
N GLU A 114 2.78 26.08 -23.27
CA GLU A 114 2.31 26.15 -21.88
C GLU A 114 1.42 27.36 -21.55
N ASP A 115 0.94 28.08 -22.56
CA ASP A 115 -0.11 29.11 -22.38
C ASP A 115 -1.49 28.45 -22.31
N TYR A 116 -1.76 27.77 -21.19
CA TYR A 116 -3.03 27.08 -20.98
C TYR A 116 -4.24 28.02 -20.98
N ALA A 117 -4.05 29.27 -20.56
CA ALA A 117 -5.10 30.28 -20.59
C ALA A 117 -5.41 30.72 -22.03
N GLY A 118 -4.39 30.91 -22.87
CA GLY A 118 -4.53 31.16 -24.30
C GLY A 118 -5.20 30.00 -25.01
N SER A 119 -4.73 28.78 -24.76
CA SER A 119 -5.33 27.55 -25.29
C SER A 119 -6.81 27.46 -24.99
N LEU A 120 -7.21 27.69 -23.74
CA LEU A 120 -8.62 27.70 -23.33
C LEU A 120 -9.44 28.73 -24.10
N ARG A 121 -8.96 29.98 -24.22
CA ARG A 121 -9.64 31.05 -24.97
C ARG A 121 -9.86 30.64 -26.43
N TYR A 122 -8.87 30.06 -27.08
CA TYR A 122 -9.03 29.63 -28.48
C TYR A 122 -9.98 28.45 -28.60
N TYR A 123 -9.99 27.48 -27.72
CA TYR A 123 -10.99 26.40 -27.74
C TYR A 123 -12.41 26.92 -27.48
N GLU A 124 -12.58 27.94 -26.64
CA GLU A 124 -13.86 28.64 -26.47
C GLU A 124 -14.30 29.32 -27.78
N GLN A 125 -13.36 29.91 -28.55
CA GLN A 125 -13.67 30.44 -29.88
C GLN A 125 -14.08 29.32 -30.85
N VAL A 126 -13.53 28.11 -30.76
CA VAL A 126 -13.96 26.97 -31.58
C VAL A 126 -15.42 26.64 -31.32
N ILE A 127 -15.81 26.46 -30.05
CA ILE A 127 -17.20 26.09 -29.71
C ILE A 127 -18.21 27.25 -29.89
N ALA A 128 -17.71 28.49 -29.97
CA ALA A 128 -18.53 29.66 -30.28
C ALA A 128 -18.90 29.78 -31.76
N GLN A 129 -18.22 29.03 -32.65
CA GLN A 129 -18.56 29.05 -34.07
C GLN A 129 -19.85 28.30 -34.33
N PRO A 130 -20.82 28.92 -35.05
CA PRO A 130 -22.05 28.23 -35.44
C PRO A 130 -21.74 27.10 -36.45
N ASP A 131 -22.59 26.09 -36.45
CA ASP A 131 -22.60 25.01 -37.45
C ASP A 131 -21.32 24.16 -37.57
N ILE A 132 -20.48 24.13 -36.50
CA ILE A 132 -19.35 23.19 -36.45
C ILE A 132 -19.84 21.74 -36.38
N PRO A 133 -19.09 20.78 -36.94
CA PRO A 133 -19.41 19.37 -36.80
C PRO A 133 -19.58 18.96 -35.32
N LEU A 134 -20.60 18.14 -35.03
CA LEU A 134 -20.86 17.69 -33.66
C LEU A 134 -19.65 16.98 -33.05
N ALA A 135 -18.91 16.17 -33.82
CA ALA A 135 -17.69 15.50 -33.36
C ALA A 135 -16.62 16.53 -32.94
N MET A 136 -16.48 17.63 -33.69
CA MET A 136 -15.54 18.70 -33.33
C MET A 136 -15.96 19.39 -32.02
N GLU A 137 -17.24 19.66 -31.84
CA GLU A 137 -17.78 20.26 -30.62
C GLU A 137 -17.53 19.34 -29.41
N ILE A 138 -17.89 18.04 -29.50
CA ILE A 138 -17.67 17.06 -28.43
C ILE A 138 -16.19 16.98 -28.06
N ASN A 139 -15.29 16.83 -29.04
CA ASN A 139 -13.86 16.73 -28.77
C ASN A 139 -13.31 18.00 -28.12
N THR A 140 -13.69 19.18 -28.63
CA THR A 140 -13.23 20.46 -28.06
C THR A 140 -13.71 20.66 -26.63
N ARG A 141 -14.97 20.32 -26.33
CA ARG A 141 -15.49 20.41 -24.95
C ARG A 141 -14.78 19.48 -23.98
N PHE A 142 -14.39 18.29 -24.43
CA PHE A 142 -13.59 17.38 -23.62
C PHE A 142 -12.20 17.97 -23.34
N THR A 143 -11.56 18.54 -24.36
CA THR A 143 -10.27 19.21 -24.19
C THR A 143 -10.34 20.42 -23.26
N ILE A 144 -11.42 21.22 -23.34
CA ILE A 144 -11.66 22.34 -22.41
C ILE A 144 -11.74 21.82 -20.97
N ALA A 145 -12.48 20.72 -20.73
CA ALA A 145 -12.57 20.12 -19.41
C ALA A 145 -11.19 19.66 -18.89
N GLN A 146 -10.42 19.00 -19.76
CA GLN A 146 -9.05 18.59 -19.42
C GLN A 146 -8.15 19.79 -19.10
N LEU A 147 -8.22 20.88 -19.87
CA LEU A 147 -7.45 22.10 -19.61
C LEU A 147 -7.79 22.77 -18.26
N TYR A 148 -9.04 22.72 -17.84
CA TYR A 148 -9.42 23.16 -16.50
C TYR A 148 -8.78 22.31 -15.41
N PHE A 149 -8.74 20.97 -15.60
CA PHE A 149 -8.08 20.06 -14.64
C PHE A 149 -6.57 20.29 -14.60
N VAL A 150 -5.90 20.53 -15.73
CA VAL A 150 -4.47 20.89 -15.77
C VAL A 150 -4.18 22.16 -14.96
N GLN A 151 -5.09 23.13 -15.05
CA GLN A 151 -4.96 24.39 -14.32
C GLN A 151 -5.45 24.28 -12.87
N GLU A 152 -5.75 23.07 -12.37
CA GLU A 152 -6.29 22.83 -11.01
C GLU A 152 -7.62 23.54 -10.74
N LYS A 153 -8.32 23.96 -11.80
CA LYS A 153 -9.64 24.57 -11.72
C LYS A 153 -10.73 23.50 -11.66
N TRP A 154 -10.68 22.70 -10.61
CA TRP A 154 -11.39 21.43 -10.45
C TRP A 154 -12.91 21.56 -10.69
N GLN A 155 -13.58 22.55 -10.07
CA GLN A 155 -15.02 22.71 -10.23
C GLN A 155 -15.40 23.10 -11.68
N GLN A 156 -14.61 23.99 -12.31
CA GLN A 156 -14.83 24.38 -13.72
C GLN A 156 -14.62 23.19 -14.67
N GLY A 157 -13.61 22.35 -14.37
CA GLY A 157 -13.37 21.10 -15.11
C GLY A 157 -14.52 20.11 -14.99
N ILE A 158 -15.08 19.95 -13.78
CA ILE A 158 -16.27 19.12 -13.55
C ILE A 158 -17.46 19.66 -14.34
N ASP A 159 -17.74 20.96 -14.26
CA ASP A 159 -18.91 21.58 -14.93
C ASP A 159 -18.77 21.44 -16.45
N ALA A 160 -17.60 21.68 -17.02
CA ALA A 160 -17.32 21.49 -18.44
C ALA A 160 -17.47 20.02 -18.88
N LEU A 161 -16.99 19.08 -18.04
CA LEU A 161 -17.10 17.65 -18.33
C LEU A 161 -18.55 17.16 -18.25
N LEU A 162 -19.36 17.68 -17.34
CA LEU A 162 -20.80 17.36 -17.26
C LEU A 162 -21.53 17.81 -18.53
N VAL A 163 -21.24 19.02 -19.04
CA VAL A 163 -21.79 19.48 -20.33
C VAL A 163 -21.37 18.53 -21.48
N TRP A 164 -20.14 18.04 -21.46
CA TRP A 164 -19.68 17.06 -22.42
C TRP A 164 -20.43 15.73 -22.31
N PHE A 165 -20.70 15.24 -21.08
CA PHE A 165 -21.49 14.03 -20.87
C PHE A 165 -22.93 14.16 -21.42
N ASP A 166 -23.54 15.34 -21.31
CA ASP A 166 -24.87 15.60 -21.85
C ASP A 166 -24.89 15.56 -23.38
N LEU A 167 -23.77 15.91 -24.04
CA LEU A 167 -23.65 15.91 -25.50
C LEU A 167 -23.16 14.57 -26.06
N ASN A 168 -22.41 13.80 -25.31
CA ASN A 168 -21.82 12.55 -25.77
C ASN A 168 -22.65 11.35 -25.35
N GLU A 169 -23.34 10.72 -26.29
CA GLU A 169 -24.17 9.53 -26.01
C GLU A 169 -23.38 8.28 -25.60
N GLN A 170 -22.10 8.24 -25.87
CA GLN A 170 -21.23 7.10 -25.60
C GLN A 170 -19.94 7.52 -24.88
N PRO A 171 -20.05 8.02 -23.65
CA PRO A 171 -18.86 8.37 -22.87
C PRO A 171 -18.04 7.11 -22.60
N ASN A 172 -16.71 7.25 -22.71
CA ASN A 172 -15.78 6.17 -22.43
C ASN A 172 -15.41 6.11 -20.93
N ALA A 173 -14.78 5.00 -20.52
CA ALA A 173 -14.38 4.79 -19.14
C ALA A 173 -13.37 5.86 -18.63
N ASP A 174 -12.45 6.31 -19.48
CA ASP A 174 -11.47 7.34 -19.10
C ASP A 174 -12.14 8.68 -18.72
N ALA A 175 -13.27 9.04 -19.35
CA ALA A 175 -14.04 10.24 -19.00
C ALA A 175 -14.67 10.12 -17.60
N TYR A 176 -15.20 8.95 -17.25
CA TYR A 176 -15.71 8.71 -15.90
C TYR A 176 -14.59 8.77 -14.85
N VAL A 177 -13.40 8.25 -15.16
CA VAL A 177 -12.24 8.37 -14.26
C VAL A 177 -11.82 9.82 -14.09
N LEU A 178 -11.81 10.61 -15.16
CA LEU A 178 -11.49 12.04 -15.10
C LEU A 178 -12.50 12.79 -14.21
N LEU A 179 -13.79 12.47 -14.37
CA LEU A 179 -14.84 13.05 -13.52
C LEU A 179 -14.70 12.62 -12.05
N SER A 180 -14.35 11.35 -11.81
CA SER A 180 -14.03 10.82 -10.48
C SER A 180 -12.88 11.57 -9.83
N GLN A 181 -11.78 11.80 -10.55
CA GLN A 181 -10.64 12.58 -10.07
C GLN A 181 -11.02 14.01 -9.73
N GLY A 182 -11.82 14.67 -10.58
CA GLY A 182 -12.35 16.00 -10.31
C GLY A 182 -13.17 16.04 -9.02
N TYR A 183 -14.12 15.13 -8.84
CA TYR A 183 -14.93 15.03 -7.62
C TYR A 183 -14.08 14.74 -6.38
N TYR A 184 -13.05 13.91 -6.50
CA TYR A 184 -12.10 13.66 -5.43
C TYR A 184 -11.41 14.96 -4.97
N GLN A 185 -10.93 15.79 -5.90
CA GLN A 185 -10.23 17.04 -5.59
C GLN A 185 -11.13 18.06 -4.87
N VAL A 186 -12.42 18.09 -5.22
CA VAL A 186 -13.41 18.94 -4.52
C VAL A 186 -14.07 18.23 -3.33
N LYS A 187 -13.50 17.11 -2.87
CA LYS A 187 -13.94 16.32 -1.69
C LYS A 187 -15.37 15.78 -1.77
N LYS A 188 -15.91 15.60 -2.96
CA LYS A 188 -17.21 14.94 -3.20
C LYS A 188 -16.98 13.43 -3.39
N TYR A 189 -16.54 12.76 -2.33
CA TYR A 189 -16.02 11.38 -2.38
C TYR A 189 -17.04 10.34 -2.84
N ASP A 190 -18.34 10.49 -2.49
CA ASP A 190 -19.39 9.59 -2.98
C ASP A 190 -19.57 9.67 -4.50
N LEU A 191 -19.49 10.88 -5.07
CA LEU A 191 -19.54 11.05 -6.51
C LEU A 191 -18.27 10.55 -7.20
N ALA A 192 -17.11 10.74 -6.57
CA ALA A 192 -15.85 10.21 -7.06
C ALA A 192 -15.92 8.68 -7.14
N LEU A 193 -16.35 8.02 -6.05
CA LEU A 193 -16.46 6.56 -5.98
C LEU A 193 -17.41 6.05 -7.06
N LYS A 194 -18.62 6.59 -7.14
CA LYS A 194 -19.62 6.20 -8.16
C LYS A 194 -19.05 6.24 -9.59
N ASN A 195 -18.29 7.27 -9.91
CA ASN A 195 -17.76 7.41 -11.27
C ASN A 195 -16.60 6.44 -11.58
N VAL A 196 -15.70 6.19 -10.62
CA VAL A 196 -14.64 5.20 -10.83
C VAL A 196 -15.19 3.78 -10.91
N GLU A 197 -16.25 3.45 -10.15
CA GLU A 197 -16.95 2.17 -10.22
C GLU A 197 -17.59 1.95 -11.61
N ILE A 198 -18.22 3.00 -12.19
CA ILE A 198 -18.74 2.95 -13.56
C ILE A 198 -17.61 2.63 -14.54
N ALA A 199 -16.48 3.31 -14.44
CA ALA A 199 -15.33 3.08 -15.33
C ALA A 199 -14.80 1.65 -15.23
N ILE A 200 -14.65 1.12 -14.01
CA ILE A 200 -14.24 -0.26 -13.74
C ILE A 200 -15.23 -1.23 -14.37
N SER A 201 -16.52 -1.07 -14.08
CA SER A 201 -17.58 -1.94 -14.60
C SER A 201 -17.68 -1.93 -16.13
N MET A 202 -17.45 -0.78 -16.78
CA MET A 202 -17.42 -0.69 -18.24
C MET A 202 -16.30 -1.56 -18.85
N HIS A 203 -15.11 -1.56 -18.26
CA HIS A 203 -14.01 -2.39 -18.72
C HIS A 203 -14.28 -3.87 -18.47
N GLU A 204 -14.71 -4.24 -17.27
CA GLU A 204 -15.03 -5.63 -16.90
C GLU A 204 -16.13 -6.22 -17.79
N THR A 205 -17.19 -5.45 -18.05
CA THR A 205 -18.28 -5.86 -18.97
C THR A 205 -17.78 -6.05 -20.40
N ALA A 206 -16.78 -5.27 -20.82
CA ALA A 206 -16.14 -5.41 -22.13
C ALA A 206 -15.07 -6.51 -22.17
N GLY A 207 -14.87 -7.27 -21.11
CA GLY A 207 -13.83 -8.29 -20.99
C GLY A 207 -12.41 -7.71 -20.96
N LYS A 208 -12.27 -6.43 -20.62
CA LYS A 208 -10.98 -5.74 -20.50
C LYS A 208 -10.61 -5.60 -19.03
N LEU A 209 -9.32 -5.73 -18.75
CA LEU A 209 -8.81 -5.48 -17.40
C LEU A 209 -8.80 -3.95 -17.13
N PRO A 210 -9.50 -3.46 -16.09
CA PRO A 210 -9.39 -2.06 -15.66
C PRO A 210 -7.96 -1.71 -15.24
N LYS A 211 -7.57 -0.46 -15.44
CA LYS A 211 -6.22 0.02 -15.08
C LYS A 211 -5.99 -0.02 -13.57
N GLU A 212 -4.78 -0.35 -13.13
CA GLU A 212 -4.41 -0.42 -11.71
C GLU A 212 -4.75 0.87 -10.94
N GLN A 213 -4.57 2.04 -11.58
CA GLN A 213 -4.87 3.34 -10.95
C GLN A 213 -6.35 3.51 -10.61
N TRP A 214 -7.27 2.89 -11.38
CA TRP A 214 -8.70 2.97 -11.11
C TRP A 214 -9.08 2.19 -9.86
N TYR A 215 -8.54 0.97 -9.73
CA TYR A 215 -8.69 0.18 -8.51
C TYR A 215 -8.06 0.88 -7.30
N ASN A 216 -6.90 1.51 -7.47
CA ASN A 216 -6.26 2.27 -6.39
C ASN A 216 -7.11 3.46 -5.94
N LEU A 217 -7.76 4.18 -6.86
CA LEU A 217 -8.68 5.27 -6.54
C LEU A 217 -9.92 4.74 -5.79
N ALA A 218 -10.56 3.68 -6.31
CA ALA A 218 -11.72 3.06 -5.66
C ALA A 218 -11.35 2.57 -4.25
N ARG A 219 -10.24 1.83 -4.11
CA ARG A 219 -9.74 1.36 -2.82
C ARG A 219 -9.52 2.49 -1.83
N PHE A 220 -8.88 3.60 -2.27
CA PHE A 220 -8.66 4.76 -1.39
C PHE A 220 -9.99 5.36 -0.92
N LEU A 221 -10.97 5.49 -1.82
CA LEU A 221 -12.28 6.05 -1.50
C LEU A 221 -13.07 5.14 -0.55
N TYR A 222 -12.99 3.82 -0.69
CA TYR A 222 -13.56 2.87 0.27
C TYR A 222 -12.89 2.97 1.66
N PHE A 223 -11.55 3.13 1.71
CA PHE A 223 -10.86 3.38 2.97
C PHE A 223 -11.29 4.68 3.65
N ASP A 224 -11.50 5.76 2.87
CA ASP A 224 -11.95 7.04 3.42
C ASP A 224 -13.36 6.94 4.00
N LYS A 225 -14.21 6.11 3.40
CA LYS A 225 -15.58 5.81 3.89
C LYS A 225 -15.62 4.76 5.02
N GLU A 226 -14.47 4.19 5.40
CA GLU A 226 -14.39 3.08 6.36
C GLU A 226 -15.15 1.82 5.90
N ASP A 227 -15.42 1.70 4.59
CA ASP A 227 -15.97 0.50 3.96
C ASP A 227 -14.83 -0.51 3.68
N PHE A 228 -14.40 -1.18 4.75
CA PHE A 228 -13.28 -2.10 4.69
C PHE A 228 -13.58 -3.39 3.93
N ASP A 229 -14.84 -3.77 3.81
CA ASP A 229 -15.23 -4.95 3.04
C ASP A 229 -15.03 -4.71 1.54
N SER A 230 -15.57 -3.61 1.02
CA SER A 230 -15.36 -3.22 -0.38
C SER A 230 -13.87 -2.92 -0.67
N ALA A 231 -13.15 -2.33 0.28
CA ALA A 231 -11.70 -2.12 0.14
C ALA A 231 -10.93 -3.44 0.01
N LEU A 232 -11.32 -4.48 0.78
CA LEU A 232 -10.75 -5.84 0.67
C LEU A 232 -11.06 -6.50 -0.67
N ASP A 233 -12.27 -6.34 -1.20
CA ASP A 233 -12.62 -6.90 -2.52
C ASP A 233 -11.77 -6.29 -3.63
N VAL A 234 -11.55 -4.97 -3.58
CA VAL A 234 -10.63 -4.29 -4.50
C VAL A 234 -9.18 -4.76 -4.31
N LEU A 235 -8.73 -4.91 -3.05
CA LEU A 235 -7.40 -5.44 -2.77
C LEU A 235 -7.22 -6.87 -3.29
N ASN A 236 -8.21 -7.75 -3.13
CA ASN A 236 -8.18 -9.11 -3.68
C ASN A 236 -8.03 -9.08 -5.21
N THR A 237 -8.73 -8.18 -5.89
CA THR A 237 -8.58 -7.98 -7.34
C THR A 237 -7.16 -7.50 -7.69
N LEU A 238 -6.62 -6.53 -6.94
CA LEU A 238 -5.26 -6.03 -7.12
C LEU A 238 -4.20 -7.11 -6.87
N LEU A 239 -4.41 -8.00 -5.89
CA LEU A 239 -3.51 -9.11 -5.61
C LEU A 239 -3.46 -10.13 -6.75
N ILE A 240 -4.58 -10.33 -7.46
CA ILE A 240 -4.67 -11.26 -8.59
C ILE A 240 -4.00 -10.68 -9.84
N TYR A 241 -4.33 -9.43 -10.19
CA TYR A 241 -3.95 -8.86 -11.49
C TYR A 241 -2.73 -7.93 -11.43
N TYR A 242 -2.44 -7.36 -10.27
CA TYR A 242 -1.36 -6.39 -10.04
C TYR A 242 -0.59 -6.69 -8.76
N PRO A 243 -0.07 -7.91 -8.55
CA PRO A 243 0.52 -8.31 -7.28
C PRO A 243 1.71 -7.42 -6.91
N LYS A 244 1.55 -6.66 -5.83
CA LYS A 244 2.59 -5.78 -5.28
C LYS A 244 2.61 -5.92 -3.75
N LYS A 245 3.79 -5.86 -3.16
CA LYS A 245 4.02 -5.91 -1.71
C LYS A 245 3.01 -5.12 -0.88
N GLN A 246 2.74 -3.88 -1.30
CA GLN A 246 1.83 -2.99 -0.57
C GLN A 246 0.39 -3.52 -0.45
N TYR A 247 -0.10 -4.27 -1.44
CA TYR A 247 -1.47 -4.80 -1.41
C TYR A 247 -1.59 -5.97 -0.46
N TRP A 248 -0.57 -6.84 -0.41
CA TRP A 248 -0.48 -7.94 0.56
C TRP A 248 -0.50 -7.41 1.99
N GLN A 249 0.32 -6.40 2.26
CA GLN A 249 0.42 -5.78 3.59
C GLN A 249 -0.89 -5.12 4.02
N GLN A 250 -1.52 -4.35 3.12
CA GLN A 250 -2.78 -3.67 3.42
C GLN A 250 -3.94 -4.66 3.64
N ALA A 251 -4.05 -5.70 2.82
CA ALA A 251 -5.05 -6.73 3.00
C ALA A 251 -4.84 -7.50 4.32
N SER A 252 -3.60 -7.89 4.63
CA SER A 252 -3.27 -8.54 5.90
C SER A 252 -3.61 -7.66 7.10
N GLN A 253 -3.28 -6.36 7.03
CA GLN A 253 -3.60 -5.42 8.10
C GLN A 253 -5.11 -5.27 8.31
N LEU A 254 -5.90 -5.18 7.23
CA LEU A 254 -7.36 -5.12 7.33
C LEU A 254 -7.96 -6.38 7.97
N TYR A 255 -7.46 -7.57 7.60
CA TYR A 255 -7.90 -8.80 8.25
C TYR A 255 -7.52 -8.83 9.74
N THR A 256 -6.36 -8.29 10.12
CA THR A 256 -5.98 -8.15 11.53
C THR A 256 -6.93 -7.21 12.28
N GLU A 257 -7.30 -6.06 11.71
CA GLU A 257 -8.30 -5.14 12.30
C GLU A 257 -9.68 -5.82 12.45
N LYS A 258 -10.04 -6.68 11.50
CA LYS A 258 -11.26 -7.50 11.56
C LYS A 258 -11.15 -8.70 12.51
N LYS A 259 -9.99 -8.89 13.19
CA LYS A 259 -9.68 -10.03 14.06
C LYS A 259 -9.72 -11.38 13.33
N ASP A 260 -9.46 -11.38 12.04
CA ASP A 260 -9.30 -12.58 11.23
C ASP A 260 -7.79 -12.87 11.02
N ASP A 261 -7.15 -13.25 12.12
CA ASP A 261 -5.70 -13.51 12.15
C ASP A 261 -5.28 -14.63 11.18
N LYS A 262 -6.19 -15.56 10.87
CA LYS A 262 -5.91 -16.66 9.93
C LYS A 262 -5.71 -16.14 8.51
N ARG A 263 -6.61 -15.28 8.02
CA ARG A 263 -6.46 -14.69 6.69
C ARG A 263 -5.32 -13.68 6.65
N ALA A 264 -5.12 -12.90 7.71
CA ALA A 264 -4.00 -12.00 7.84
C ALA A 264 -2.67 -12.75 7.70
N LEU A 265 -2.51 -13.87 8.40
CA LEU A 265 -1.33 -14.73 8.33
C LEU A 265 -1.15 -15.33 6.93
N ALA A 266 -2.21 -15.92 6.35
CA ALA A 266 -2.12 -16.52 5.02
C ALA A 266 -1.64 -15.54 3.92
N LEU A 267 -2.07 -14.27 4.01
CA LEU A 267 -1.61 -13.22 3.10
C LEU A 267 -0.14 -12.87 3.32
N MET A 268 0.31 -12.82 4.58
CA MET A 268 1.73 -12.58 4.90
C MET A 268 2.60 -13.76 4.46
N GLU A 269 2.15 -14.99 4.65
CA GLU A 269 2.83 -16.20 4.14
C GLU A 269 2.99 -16.15 2.62
N ALA A 270 1.89 -15.86 1.90
CA ALA A 270 1.93 -15.73 0.45
C ALA A 270 2.89 -14.62 -0.02
N ALA A 271 2.92 -13.49 0.69
CA ALA A 271 3.87 -12.41 0.42
C ALA A 271 5.33 -12.81 0.70
N TYR A 272 5.55 -13.59 1.76
CA TYR A 272 6.86 -14.12 2.11
C TYR A 272 7.39 -15.11 1.06
N GLU A 273 6.57 -16.07 0.65
CA GLU A 273 6.91 -17.04 -0.39
C GLU A 273 7.22 -16.39 -1.75
N GLN A 274 6.64 -15.22 -2.01
CA GLN A 274 6.92 -14.44 -3.22
C GLN A 274 8.16 -13.52 -3.08
N GLY A 275 8.84 -13.54 -1.93
CA GLY A 275 10.01 -12.71 -1.68
C GLY A 275 9.71 -11.22 -1.47
N PHE A 276 8.45 -10.87 -1.15
CA PHE A 276 8.09 -9.45 -0.93
C PHE A 276 8.44 -8.94 0.45
N LEU A 277 8.71 -9.82 1.44
CA LEU A 277 9.09 -9.40 2.79
C LEU A 277 10.60 -9.27 2.90
N ASP A 278 11.09 -8.04 2.80
CA ASP A 278 12.51 -7.70 2.77
C ASP A 278 12.97 -6.79 3.93
N ARG A 279 12.09 -6.58 4.94
CA ARG A 279 12.38 -5.71 6.09
C ARG A 279 12.23 -6.46 7.40
N SER A 280 13.12 -6.16 8.35
CA SER A 280 13.08 -6.72 9.69
C SER A 280 11.70 -6.60 10.37
N SER A 281 11.05 -5.45 10.24
CA SER A 281 9.72 -5.23 10.83
C SER A 281 8.64 -6.15 10.29
N GLU A 282 8.74 -6.55 9.03
CA GLU A 282 7.76 -7.41 8.35
C GLU A 282 7.89 -8.86 8.82
N LEU A 283 9.12 -9.37 8.91
CA LEU A 283 9.40 -10.72 9.43
C LEU A 283 9.04 -10.82 10.93
N VAL A 284 9.32 -9.77 11.70
CA VAL A 284 8.89 -9.65 13.09
C VAL A 284 7.37 -9.66 13.21
N GLN A 285 6.65 -8.92 12.36
CA GLN A 285 5.18 -8.93 12.32
C GLN A 285 4.65 -10.32 11.98
N MET A 286 5.24 -10.99 10.99
CA MET A 286 4.88 -12.36 10.61
C MET A 286 5.09 -13.33 11.77
N ALA A 287 6.21 -13.22 12.51
CA ALA A 287 6.46 -14.04 13.70
C ALA A 287 5.38 -13.84 14.78
N TYR A 288 4.92 -12.60 15.01
CA TYR A 288 3.81 -12.35 15.93
C TYR A 288 2.48 -12.93 15.44
N LEU A 289 2.19 -12.88 14.15
CA LEU A 289 0.99 -13.51 13.58
C LEU A 289 1.01 -15.03 13.78
N TYR A 290 2.17 -15.68 13.61
CA TYR A 290 2.34 -17.10 13.92
C TYR A 290 2.13 -17.41 15.40
N LEU A 291 2.65 -16.57 16.29
CA LEU A 291 2.44 -16.74 17.73
C LEU A 291 0.96 -16.58 18.11
N ASN A 292 0.28 -15.60 17.54
CA ASN A 292 -1.17 -15.40 17.76
C ASN A 292 -2.01 -16.56 17.21
N ALA A 293 -1.56 -17.18 16.12
CA ALA A 293 -2.17 -18.37 15.55
C ALA A 293 -1.79 -19.68 16.29
N GLU A 294 -1.05 -19.58 17.42
CA GLU A 294 -0.59 -20.71 18.25
C GLU A 294 0.30 -21.72 17.50
N VAL A 295 1.06 -21.24 16.52
CA VAL A 295 2.04 -22.03 15.75
C VAL A 295 3.48 -21.51 15.95
N PRO A 296 4.03 -21.59 17.17
CA PRO A 296 5.29 -20.95 17.55
C PRO A 296 6.51 -21.49 16.79
N TYR A 297 6.44 -22.73 16.27
CA TYR A 297 7.51 -23.29 15.45
C TYR A 297 7.80 -22.43 14.22
N PHE A 298 6.75 -22.01 13.49
CA PHE A 298 6.93 -21.18 12.31
C PHE A 298 7.40 -19.76 12.67
N ALA A 299 6.98 -19.24 13.84
CA ALA A 299 7.51 -17.96 14.34
C ALA A 299 9.02 -18.02 14.60
N GLY A 300 9.49 -19.10 15.22
CA GLY A 300 10.92 -19.34 15.41
C GLY A 300 11.67 -19.49 14.09
N SER A 301 11.10 -20.27 13.15
CA SER A 301 11.71 -20.56 11.86
C SER A 301 11.86 -19.29 10.98
N VAL A 302 10.83 -18.45 10.88
CA VAL A 302 10.91 -17.21 10.08
C VAL A 302 11.92 -16.24 10.66
N MET A 303 12.03 -16.16 11.99
CA MET A 303 13.03 -15.30 12.64
C MET A 303 14.45 -15.82 12.45
N GLU A 304 14.66 -17.14 12.59
CA GLU A 304 15.96 -17.79 12.40
C GLU A 304 16.47 -17.58 10.97
N ARG A 305 15.63 -17.89 9.98
CA ARG A 305 15.94 -17.64 8.56
C ARG A 305 16.17 -16.16 8.26
N GLY A 306 15.39 -15.28 8.86
CA GLY A 306 15.56 -13.84 8.72
C GLY A 306 16.90 -13.32 9.28
N PHE A 307 17.47 -13.98 10.30
CA PHE A 307 18.84 -13.70 10.76
C PHE A 307 19.89 -14.28 9.82
N GLU A 308 19.69 -15.47 9.26
CA GLU A 308 20.60 -16.10 8.29
C GLU A 308 20.70 -15.29 7.00
N ASP A 309 19.56 -14.76 6.52
CA ASP A 309 19.45 -13.93 5.32
C ASP A 309 19.81 -12.44 5.58
N GLU A 310 20.25 -12.08 6.79
CA GLU A 310 20.58 -10.71 7.23
C GLU A 310 19.42 -9.70 7.10
N LEU A 311 18.18 -10.18 7.02
CA LEU A 311 16.98 -9.35 6.91
C LEU A 311 16.46 -8.89 8.28
N VAL A 312 16.71 -9.66 9.35
CA VAL A 312 16.28 -9.30 10.71
C VAL A 312 17.40 -8.57 11.44
N ASP A 313 17.07 -7.37 11.96
CA ASP A 313 18.01 -6.55 12.72
C ASP A 313 18.64 -7.33 13.88
N ASP A 314 19.95 -7.19 14.06
CA ASP A 314 20.75 -7.76 15.14
C ASP A 314 20.50 -7.05 16.48
N LYS A 315 19.24 -7.15 17.00
CA LYS A 315 18.77 -6.50 18.24
C LYS A 315 18.34 -7.54 19.28
N SER A 316 18.59 -7.24 20.56
CA SER A 316 18.22 -8.08 21.71
C SER A 316 16.76 -8.56 21.63
N LYS A 317 15.82 -7.64 21.36
CA LYS A 317 14.37 -7.95 21.29
C LYS A 317 14.00 -8.93 20.17
N ASN A 318 14.73 -8.92 19.04
CA ASN A 318 14.47 -9.83 17.92
C ASN A 318 14.96 -11.24 18.25
N TYR A 319 16.11 -11.38 18.91
CA TYR A 319 16.59 -12.64 19.43
C TYR A 319 15.72 -13.17 20.56
N GLU A 320 15.21 -12.29 21.43
CA GLU A 320 14.23 -12.66 22.48
C GLU A 320 12.96 -13.25 21.85
N LEU A 321 12.42 -12.63 20.79
CA LEU A 321 11.25 -13.13 20.07
C LEU A 321 11.52 -14.52 19.49
N ALA A 322 12.64 -14.70 18.77
CA ALA A 322 13.02 -15.99 18.19
C ALA A 322 13.21 -17.06 19.28
N GLY A 323 13.97 -16.74 20.33
CA GLY A 323 14.22 -17.67 21.45
C GLY A 323 12.94 -18.04 22.19
N SER A 324 12.05 -17.09 22.43
CA SER A 324 10.74 -17.33 23.06
C SER A 324 9.82 -18.18 22.18
N ALA A 325 9.81 -17.95 20.88
CA ALA A 325 9.05 -18.76 19.93
C ALA A 325 9.54 -20.21 19.93
N TRP A 326 10.85 -20.45 19.85
CA TRP A 326 11.44 -21.79 19.92
C TRP A 326 11.16 -22.49 21.28
N ALA A 327 11.21 -21.74 22.38
CA ALA A 327 10.87 -22.29 23.71
C ALA A 327 9.39 -22.72 23.77
N GLN A 328 8.47 -21.90 23.25
CA GLN A 328 7.05 -22.26 23.17
C GLN A 328 6.80 -23.46 22.24
N ALA A 329 7.59 -23.60 21.18
CA ALA A 329 7.57 -24.76 20.29
C ALA A 329 8.21 -26.02 20.89
N ARG A 330 8.74 -25.96 22.13
CA ARG A 330 9.51 -27.00 22.81
C ARG A 330 10.83 -27.38 22.11
N GLU A 331 11.34 -26.51 21.24
CA GLU A 331 12.61 -26.65 20.55
C GLU A 331 13.74 -26.00 21.36
N VAL A 332 14.00 -26.57 22.55
CA VAL A 332 14.93 -26.00 23.55
C VAL A 332 16.34 -25.80 22.97
N ALA A 333 16.82 -26.76 22.15
CA ALA A 333 18.15 -26.68 21.53
C ALA A 333 18.29 -25.47 20.59
N LYS A 334 17.21 -25.06 19.92
CA LYS A 334 17.14 -23.86 19.07
C LYS A 334 16.90 -22.57 19.86
N SER A 335 16.16 -22.68 20.95
CA SER A 335 15.87 -21.54 21.84
C SER A 335 17.14 -21.01 22.53
N ILE A 336 18.01 -21.91 23.03
CA ILE A 336 19.21 -21.54 23.79
C ILE A 336 20.07 -20.51 23.07
N PRO A 337 20.60 -20.74 21.84
CA PRO A 337 21.48 -19.80 21.18
C PRO A 337 20.83 -18.45 20.90
N MET A 338 19.52 -18.43 20.65
CA MET A 338 18.78 -17.16 20.44
C MET A 338 18.67 -16.38 21.76
N MET A 339 18.33 -17.05 22.85
CA MET A 339 18.23 -16.43 24.18
C MET A 339 19.61 -16.00 24.72
N GLU A 340 20.69 -16.72 24.43
CA GLU A 340 22.06 -16.30 24.76
C GLU A 340 22.40 -14.96 24.09
N LYS A 341 22.13 -14.84 22.77
CA LYS A 341 22.33 -13.60 22.01
C LYS A 341 21.46 -12.47 22.54
N ALA A 342 20.19 -12.76 22.86
CA ALA A 342 19.27 -11.78 23.44
C ALA A 342 19.81 -11.23 24.78
N ALA A 343 20.18 -12.12 25.69
CA ALA A 343 20.69 -11.76 27.01
C ALA A 343 22.03 -11.00 26.94
N ALA A 344 22.94 -11.41 26.03
CA ALA A 344 24.24 -10.74 25.85
C ALA A 344 24.09 -9.28 25.40
N LYS A 345 23.07 -8.98 24.59
CA LYS A 345 22.78 -7.64 24.05
C LYS A 345 21.83 -6.80 24.93
N SER A 346 21.32 -7.35 26.02
CA SER A 346 20.42 -6.66 26.94
C SER A 346 21.19 -5.93 28.03
N ASP A 347 20.73 -4.74 28.38
CA ASP A 347 21.25 -3.98 29.53
C ASP A 347 20.63 -4.43 30.86
N GLU A 348 19.53 -5.16 30.85
CA GLU A 348 18.80 -5.65 32.03
C GLU A 348 19.02 -7.14 32.24
N GLY A 349 18.91 -7.55 33.53
CA GLY A 349 19.09 -8.95 33.94
C GLY A 349 17.90 -9.87 33.62
N GLU A 350 16.76 -9.33 33.24
CA GLU A 350 15.55 -10.11 32.97
C GLU A 350 15.76 -11.20 31.90
N LEU A 351 16.48 -10.88 30.82
CA LEU A 351 16.74 -11.86 29.76
C LEU A 351 17.70 -12.96 30.19
N TYR A 352 18.62 -12.70 31.15
CA TYR A 352 19.44 -13.75 31.73
C TYR A 352 18.62 -14.70 32.60
N VAL A 353 17.59 -14.19 33.28
CA VAL A 353 16.68 -15.05 34.08
C VAL A 353 15.85 -15.92 33.14
N ARG A 354 15.36 -15.35 32.03
CA ARG A 354 14.64 -16.13 31.00
C ARG A 354 15.53 -17.18 30.34
N LEU A 355 16.78 -16.85 30.02
CA LEU A 355 17.78 -17.80 29.55
C LEU A 355 17.99 -18.93 30.57
N GLY A 356 18.03 -18.60 31.84
CA GLY A 356 18.11 -19.58 32.92
C GLY A 356 16.94 -20.56 32.93
N ASN A 357 15.72 -20.11 32.67
CA ASN A 357 14.57 -21.00 32.52
C ASN A 357 14.75 -21.94 31.31
N VAL A 358 15.19 -21.38 30.14
CA VAL A 358 15.41 -22.21 28.93
C VAL A 358 16.51 -23.26 29.18
N TYR A 359 17.59 -22.92 29.89
CA TYR A 359 18.61 -23.89 30.30
C TYR A 359 18.08 -24.95 31.23
N LEU A 360 17.20 -24.56 32.18
CA LEU A 360 16.56 -25.50 33.10
C LEU A 360 15.67 -26.49 32.35
N ASP A 361 14.89 -26.01 31.39
CA ASP A 361 14.04 -26.85 30.51
C ASP A 361 14.87 -27.80 29.63
N GLY A 362 16.14 -27.46 29.38
CA GLY A 362 17.09 -28.25 28.60
C GLY A 362 18.05 -29.08 29.48
N ASP A 363 17.76 -29.28 30.78
CA ASP A 363 18.57 -30.02 31.72
C ASP A 363 20.01 -29.52 31.90
N GLN A 364 20.29 -28.26 31.45
CA GLN A 364 21.60 -27.63 31.63
C GLN A 364 21.68 -26.86 32.94
N PHE A 365 21.55 -27.58 34.06
CA PHE A 365 21.31 -26.99 35.40
C PHE A 365 22.40 -26.02 35.84
N SER A 366 23.67 -26.33 35.60
CA SER A 366 24.78 -25.43 35.94
C SER A 366 24.67 -24.10 35.19
N LYS A 367 24.42 -24.15 33.87
CA LYS A 367 24.26 -22.93 33.07
C LYS A 367 23.00 -22.15 33.47
N ALA A 368 21.95 -22.87 33.89
CA ALA A 368 20.74 -22.24 34.40
C ALA A 368 21.02 -21.43 35.65
N ALA A 369 21.74 -22.01 36.61
CA ALA A 369 22.14 -21.33 37.85
C ALA A 369 23.01 -20.10 37.57
N ASP A 370 24.03 -20.22 36.70
CA ASP A 370 24.92 -19.15 36.33
C ASP A 370 24.15 -17.99 35.64
N ALA A 371 23.26 -18.32 34.70
CA ALA A 371 22.46 -17.32 34.00
C ALA A 371 21.55 -16.56 34.96
N VAL A 372 20.83 -17.26 35.85
CA VAL A 372 19.96 -16.62 36.85
C VAL A 372 20.75 -15.73 37.80
N GLN A 373 21.90 -16.19 38.30
CA GLN A 373 22.78 -15.40 39.18
C GLN A 373 23.26 -14.12 38.47
N LYS A 374 23.67 -14.27 37.24
CA LYS A 374 24.11 -13.12 36.39
C LYS A 374 22.96 -12.13 36.19
N GLY A 375 21.73 -12.62 35.94
CA GLY A 375 20.55 -11.79 35.82
C GLY A 375 20.22 -11.03 37.12
N LEU A 376 20.20 -11.72 38.24
CA LEU A 376 19.95 -11.11 39.56
C LEU A 376 21.03 -10.07 39.93
N LYS A 377 22.29 -10.32 39.59
CA LYS A 377 23.41 -9.40 39.82
C LYS A 377 23.32 -8.16 38.93
N LYS A 378 22.90 -8.35 37.68
CA LYS A 378 22.75 -7.24 36.69
C LYS A 378 21.60 -6.30 37.06
N GLY A 379 20.55 -6.81 37.71
CA GLY A 379 19.39 -6.02 38.11
C GLY A 379 18.32 -5.92 37.01
N GLY A 380 17.28 -5.14 37.23
CA GLY A 380 16.16 -5.00 36.28
C GLY A 380 15.29 -6.27 36.16
N VAL A 381 15.36 -7.18 37.11
CA VAL A 381 14.56 -8.42 37.14
C VAL A 381 13.17 -8.11 37.68
N LYS A 382 12.13 -8.39 36.93
CA LYS A 382 10.73 -8.09 37.28
C LYS A 382 10.25 -8.94 38.49
N ARG A 383 10.65 -10.20 38.50
CA ARG A 383 10.25 -11.18 39.54
C ARG A 383 11.49 -11.87 40.15
N PRO A 384 12.25 -11.16 41.02
CA PRO A 384 13.44 -11.75 41.66
C PRO A 384 13.14 -12.96 42.52
N ASP A 385 11.94 -13.06 43.07
CA ASP A 385 11.44 -14.21 43.82
C ASP A 385 11.32 -15.46 42.92
N GLN A 386 10.75 -15.33 41.70
CA GLN A 386 10.68 -16.43 40.74
C GLN A 386 12.07 -16.82 40.20
N ALA A 387 12.92 -15.83 39.94
CA ALA A 387 14.30 -16.10 39.53
C ALA A 387 15.04 -16.96 40.57
N ARG A 388 14.84 -16.70 41.88
CA ARG A 388 15.41 -17.50 42.95
C ARG A 388 14.79 -18.90 43.07
N LEU A 389 13.51 -19.08 42.67
CA LEU A 389 12.94 -20.43 42.55
C LEU A 389 13.65 -21.24 41.48
N VAL A 390 13.86 -20.62 40.29
CA VAL A 390 14.62 -21.27 39.21
C VAL A 390 16.04 -21.62 39.65
N LEU A 391 16.71 -20.71 40.33
CA LEU A 391 18.04 -20.96 40.91
C LEU A 391 18.02 -22.15 41.89
N GLY A 392 17.02 -22.22 42.76
CA GLY A 392 16.84 -23.31 43.68
C GLY A 392 16.59 -24.66 43.02
N MET A 393 15.77 -24.66 41.94
CA MET A 393 15.52 -25.86 41.13
C MET A 393 16.80 -26.31 40.40
N SER A 394 17.58 -25.37 39.87
CA SER A 394 18.85 -25.67 39.23
C SER A 394 19.83 -26.36 40.18
N TYR A 395 20.04 -25.81 41.39
CA TYR A 395 20.89 -26.41 42.40
C TYR A 395 20.37 -27.76 42.90
N PHE A 396 19.04 -27.89 43.05
CA PHE A 396 18.44 -29.15 43.44
C PHE A 396 18.76 -30.27 42.43
N ASN A 397 18.61 -30.00 41.14
CA ASN A 397 18.89 -30.98 40.08
C ASN A 397 20.38 -31.31 39.94
N MET A 398 21.30 -30.44 40.43
CA MET A 398 22.71 -30.72 40.53
C MET A 398 23.07 -31.52 41.81
N GLY A 399 22.13 -31.75 42.73
CA GLY A 399 22.39 -32.36 44.04
C GLY A 399 22.98 -31.41 45.09
N GLU A 400 23.06 -30.11 44.73
CA GLU A 400 23.59 -29.07 45.62
C GLU A 400 22.51 -28.56 46.58
N TYR A 401 22.10 -29.45 47.51
CA TYR A 401 20.94 -29.19 48.38
C TYR A 401 21.11 -28.02 49.33
N THR A 402 22.33 -27.71 49.76
CA THR A 402 22.62 -26.56 50.62
C THR A 402 22.31 -25.24 49.90
N GLU A 403 22.81 -25.09 48.68
CA GLU A 403 22.59 -23.93 47.83
C GLU A 403 21.12 -23.82 47.41
N ALA A 404 20.48 -24.95 47.06
CA ALA A 404 19.06 -25.03 46.78
C ALA A 404 18.20 -24.50 47.93
N ARG A 405 18.49 -24.96 49.18
CA ARG A 405 17.78 -24.47 50.38
C ARG A 405 17.94 -22.96 50.57
N ARG A 406 19.13 -22.42 50.33
CA ARG A 406 19.39 -20.99 50.42
C ARG A 406 18.56 -20.22 49.39
N ALA A 407 18.58 -20.63 48.12
CA ALA A 407 17.84 -20.00 47.07
C ALA A 407 16.31 -20.03 47.33
N PHE A 408 15.77 -21.17 47.76
CA PHE A 408 14.35 -21.27 48.09
C PHE A 408 13.97 -20.43 49.34
N ARG A 409 14.79 -20.37 50.37
CA ARG A 409 14.53 -19.47 51.51
C ARG A 409 14.50 -18.01 51.07
N ASP A 410 15.41 -17.62 50.21
CA ASP A 410 15.46 -16.25 49.70
C ASP A 410 14.27 -15.95 48.78
N ALA A 411 13.78 -16.91 47.98
CA ALA A 411 12.56 -16.80 47.22
C ALA A 411 11.32 -16.63 48.12
N GLY A 412 11.28 -17.40 49.19
CA GLY A 412 10.17 -17.41 50.15
C GLY A 412 10.03 -16.15 51.00
N LYS A 413 10.97 -15.21 50.96
CA LYS A 413 10.82 -13.87 51.54
C LYS A 413 9.74 -13.05 50.86
N ASP A 414 9.39 -13.36 49.60
CA ASP A 414 8.27 -12.78 48.89
C ASP A 414 7.03 -13.65 49.10
N GLU A 415 5.93 -13.07 49.56
CA GLU A 415 4.67 -13.78 49.86
C GLU A 415 4.16 -14.59 48.68
N ARG A 416 4.33 -14.08 47.46
CA ARG A 416 3.91 -14.72 46.20
C ARG A 416 4.60 -16.06 45.96
N SER A 417 5.84 -16.20 46.41
CA SER A 417 6.65 -17.43 46.26
C SER A 417 6.77 -18.26 47.54
N ALA A 418 6.28 -17.76 48.66
CA ALA A 418 6.45 -18.40 49.99
C ALA A 418 5.93 -19.84 50.03
N LYS A 419 4.74 -20.11 49.51
CA LYS A 419 4.14 -21.45 49.45
C LYS A 419 4.99 -22.43 48.66
N TYR A 420 5.44 -22.03 47.49
CA TYR A 420 6.29 -22.87 46.60
C TYR A 420 7.65 -23.13 47.23
N SER A 421 8.25 -22.11 47.82
CA SER A 421 9.52 -22.25 48.57
C SER A 421 9.42 -23.27 49.70
N GLN A 422 8.35 -23.22 50.51
CA GLN A 422 8.13 -24.20 51.59
C GLN A 422 7.95 -25.63 51.07
N GLN A 423 7.26 -25.81 49.97
CA GLN A 423 7.09 -27.12 49.34
C GLN A 423 8.44 -27.69 48.88
N TRP A 424 9.27 -26.91 48.23
CA TRP A 424 10.60 -27.31 47.81
C TRP A 424 11.52 -27.61 48.98
N LEU A 425 11.48 -26.81 50.05
CA LEU A 425 12.27 -27.06 51.28
C LEU A 425 11.91 -28.39 51.93
N LYS A 426 10.62 -28.75 51.95
CA LYS A 426 10.16 -30.07 52.45
C LYS A 426 10.61 -31.17 51.50
N TYR A 427 10.50 -30.98 50.20
CA TYR A 427 10.91 -31.96 49.19
C TYR A 427 12.40 -32.28 49.28
N ILE A 428 13.27 -31.26 49.41
CA ILE A 428 14.71 -31.47 49.62
C ILE A 428 14.97 -32.32 50.87
N THR A 429 14.25 -32.07 51.97
CA THR A 429 14.42 -32.83 53.20
C THR A 429 14.07 -34.30 53.03
N SER A 430 12.99 -34.59 52.30
CA SER A 430 12.56 -35.96 51.96
C SER A 430 13.57 -36.67 51.08
N GLU A 431 14.12 -35.93 50.11
CA GLU A 431 15.09 -36.48 49.14
C GLU A 431 16.42 -36.81 49.79
N GLU A 432 16.95 -35.92 50.66
CA GLU A 432 18.16 -36.20 51.44
C GLU A 432 17.97 -37.42 52.38
N ALA A 433 16.77 -37.56 52.98
CA ALA A 433 16.48 -38.72 53.82
C ALA A 433 16.42 -40.01 53.00
N ARG A 434 15.81 -39.95 51.80
CA ARG A 434 15.76 -41.08 50.87
C ARG A 434 17.16 -41.51 50.41
N GLN A 435 18.02 -40.57 50.07
CA GLN A 435 19.38 -40.87 49.65
C GLN A 435 20.21 -41.51 50.76
N LYS A 436 20.11 -40.99 51.97
CA LYS A 436 20.79 -41.60 53.15
C LYS A 436 20.32 -43.02 53.43
N GLU A 437 19.06 -43.35 53.19
CA GLU A 437 18.56 -44.69 53.32
C GLU A 437 19.09 -45.63 52.23
N LEU A 438 19.09 -45.20 50.99
CA LEU A 438 19.68 -45.95 49.88
C LEU A 438 21.18 -46.24 50.08
N GLU A 439 21.92 -45.27 50.63
CA GLU A 439 23.33 -45.47 50.94
C GLU A 439 23.57 -46.55 52.00
N LYS A 440 22.64 -46.72 52.97
CA LYS A 440 22.71 -47.78 54.02
C LYS A 440 22.41 -49.15 53.41
N ASP A 441 21.59 -49.28 52.43
CA ASP A 441 21.20 -50.53 51.80
C ASP A 441 22.30 -51.07 50.80
N ILE A 442 23.29 -50.26 50.48
CA ILE A 442 24.38 -50.60 49.57
C ILE A 442 25.62 -51.11 50.30
N PHE A 443 25.71 -50.84 51.62
CA PHE A 443 26.79 -51.26 52.49
C PHE A 443 26.26 -52.20 53.60
#